data_9facea5a3a943beddeeec2b414bce9ca
#
_entry.id   9facea5a3a943beddeeec2b414bce9ca
#
_cell.length_a   1.000
_cell.length_b   1.000
_cell.length_c   1.000
_cell.angle_alpha   90.00
_cell.angle_beta   90.00
_cell.angle_gamma   90.00
#
_symmetry.space_group_name_H-M   'P 1'
#
loop_
_entity.id
_entity.type
_entity.pdbx_description
1 polymer ?
#
loop_
_entity_poly.entity_id
_entity_poly.type
_entity_poly.pdbx_seq_one_letter_code
_entity_poly.pdbx_strand_id
1 'polypeptide(L)'
;MVAEVFSGMIQGIEGQIVQIQADISNGLPNFYMTGYLSNEVKESKERVRTALHNIGIALPPKRISVNFAPADFRKCGTFFDLAVAVAILLAMNLIPETYVKNTLFIGELSLNGQIRPISGVLPIVVSAVKSGIDRCIVAKENIEEAAFVDQMEVVSFQSLEELYSYLRHGYIVDRHSGEITQQKEADIRGIVRVDESITDNAALNLGEWNQITDFSEVKGQSMAKRASKSKKLQFLFRLKYWKF
;
A
#
# COMPACT_ATOMS: atom_id res chain seq x y z
N MET A 1 3.98 2.37 -24.53
CA MET A 1 3.55 1.15 -23.79
C MET A 1 2.88 1.65 -22.51
N VAL A 2 1.65 1.24 -22.24
CA VAL A 2 0.97 1.62 -21.01
C VAL A 2 1.48 0.72 -19.88
N ALA A 3 2.03 1.32 -18.83
CA ALA A 3 2.45 0.65 -17.61
C ALA A 3 1.26 0.53 -16.66
N GLU A 4 1.06 -0.62 -16.03
CA GLU A 4 -0.06 -0.87 -15.12
C GLU A 4 0.44 -1.33 -13.76
N VAL A 5 -0.10 -0.73 -12.68
CA VAL A 5 0.26 -0.99 -11.30
C VAL A 5 -1.01 -1.03 -10.46
N PHE A 6 -1.10 -1.95 -9.51
CA PHE A 6 -2.21 -2.01 -8.58
C PHE A 6 -1.94 -1.23 -7.30
N SER A 7 -2.96 -0.51 -6.85
CA SER A 7 -3.04 0.15 -5.56
C SER A 7 -4.42 -0.05 -4.95
N GLY A 8 -4.69 0.58 -3.83
CA GLY A 8 -6.01 0.48 -3.20
C GLY A 8 -6.29 1.62 -2.25
N MET A 9 -7.54 1.75 -1.89
CA MET A 9 -8.02 2.70 -0.88
C MET A 9 -9.16 2.08 -0.07
N ILE A 10 -9.57 2.74 1.00
CA ILE A 10 -10.73 2.35 1.78
C ILE A 10 -11.95 3.12 1.30
N GLN A 11 -13.06 2.40 1.14
CA GLN A 11 -14.38 2.97 0.96
C GLN A 11 -15.35 2.37 1.98
N GLY A 12 -15.74 3.17 2.96
CA GLY A 12 -16.49 2.66 4.11
C GLY A 12 -15.64 1.70 4.95
N ILE A 13 -15.98 0.41 4.95
CA ILE A 13 -15.24 -0.64 5.67
C ILE A 13 -14.52 -1.62 4.72
N GLU A 14 -14.63 -1.41 3.42
CA GLU A 14 -14.06 -2.30 2.40
C GLU A 14 -12.89 -1.63 1.68
N GLY A 15 -11.91 -2.44 1.30
CA GLY A 15 -10.86 -2.02 0.38
C GLY A 15 -11.39 -1.98 -1.05
N GLN A 16 -10.98 -0.98 -1.81
CA GLN A 16 -11.22 -0.87 -3.24
C GLN A 16 -9.89 -0.91 -3.97
N ILE A 17 -9.75 -1.84 -4.90
CA ILE A 17 -8.55 -1.94 -5.73
C ILE A 17 -8.64 -0.90 -6.85
N VAL A 18 -7.55 -0.19 -7.06
CA VAL A 18 -7.39 0.84 -8.08
C VAL A 18 -6.23 0.47 -8.97
N GLN A 19 -6.47 0.38 -10.26
CA GLN A 19 -5.44 0.18 -11.28
C GLN A 19 -4.92 1.56 -11.70
N ILE A 20 -3.61 1.76 -11.58
CA ILE A 20 -2.91 2.97 -11.98
C ILE A 20 -2.19 2.67 -13.29
N GLN A 21 -2.56 3.41 -14.33
CA GLN A 21 -2.02 3.26 -15.68
C GLN A 21 -1.18 4.49 -16.03
N ALA A 22 0.08 4.31 -16.39
CA ALA A 22 0.97 5.40 -16.78
C ALA A 22 1.40 5.24 -18.24
N ASP A 23 1.39 6.35 -18.97
CA ASP A 23 1.93 6.45 -20.33
C ASP A 23 2.83 7.68 -20.47
N ILE A 24 3.92 7.50 -21.20
CA ILE A 24 4.87 8.56 -21.55
C ILE A 24 4.96 8.68 -23.06
N SER A 25 4.39 9.74 -23.57
CA SER A 25 4.28 10.00 -25.02
C SER A 25 4.93 11.32 -25.42
N ASN A 26 5.24 11.46 -26.71
CA ASN A 26 5.74 12.71 -27.27
C ASN A 26 4.65 13.79 -27.17
N GLY A 27 5.04 15.01 -26.84
CA GLY A 27 4.13 16.15 -26.72
C GLY A 27 4.70 17.22 -25.82
N LEU A 28 3.90 18.26 -25.56
CA LEU A 28 4.28 19.31 -24.61
C LEU A 28 4.51 18.71 -23.23
N PRO A 29 5.65 19.00 -22.60
CA PRO A 29 5.97 18.51 -21.25
C PRO A 29 4.88 18.87 -20.27
N ASN A 30 4.16 17.88 -19.78
CA ASN A 30 3.16 18.06 -18.74
C ASN A 30 2.91 16.71 -18.04
N PHE A 31 2.44 16.78 -16.78
CA PHE A 31 2.05 15.64 -16.00
C PHE A 31 0.54 15.71 -15.72
N TYR A 32 -0.22 14.89 -16.43
CA TYR A 32 -1.67 14.78 -16.29
C TYR A 32 -2.05 13.61 -15.39
N MET A 33 -3.04 13.84 -14.53
CA MET A 33 -3.68 12.80 -13.75
C MET A 33 -5.18 12.80 -14.09
N THR A 34 -5.72 11.65 -14.44
CA THR A 34 -7.11 11.46 -14.88
C THR A 34 -7.81 10.39 -14.04
N GLY A 35 -9.14 10.44 -14.02
CA GLY A 35 -10.01 9.65 -13.18
C GLY A 35 -10.86 10.54 -12.27
N TYR A 36 -11.71 9.94 -11.44
CA TYR A 36 -12.50 10.71 -10.47
C TYR A 36 -11.68 10.91 -9.19
N LEU A 37 -10.84 11.98 -9.16
CA LEU A 37 -9.82 12.23 -8.16
C LEU A 37 -10.21 13.36 -7.20
N SER A 38 -9.92 13.19 -5.92
CA SER A 38 -9.93 14.28 -4.94
C SER A 38 -8.71 15.21 -5.13
N ASN A 39 -8.69 16.33 -4.40
CA ASN A 39 -7.56 17.26 -4.47
C ASN A 39 -6.29 16.65 -3.89
N GLU A 40 -6.39 15.89 -2.80
CA GLU A 40 -5.26 15.20 -2.18
C GLU A 40 -4.55 14.25 -3.15
N VAL A 41 -5.35 13.51 -3.98
CA VAL A 41 -4.80 12.65 -5.02
C VAL A 41 -4.14 13.46 -6.14
N LYS A 42 -4.71 14.61 -6.52
CA LYS A 42 -4.11 15.48 -7.54
C LYS A 42 -2.80 16.10 -7.06
N GLU A 43 -2.68 16.40 -5.77
CA GLU A 43 -1.45 16.93 -5.16
C GLU A 43 -0.32 15.89 -5.12
N SER A 44 -0.64 14.59 -5.18
CA SER A 44 0.37 13.53 -5.23
C SER A 44 1.34 13.69 -6.40
N LYS A 45 0.91 14.36 -7.47
CA LYS A 45 1.75 14.71 -8.62
C LYS A 45 3.05 15.41 -8.20
N GLU A 46 2.95 16.41 -7.33
CA GLU A 46 4.13 17.17 -6.89
C GLU A 46 4.98 16.37 -5.89
N ARG A 47 4.35 15.59 -5.00
CA ARG A 47 5.08 14.70 -4.09
C ARG A 47 5.87 13.64 -4.87
N VAL A 48 5.23 12.95 -5.80
CA VAL A 48 5.88 11.93 -6.63
C VAL A 48 7.00 12.52 -7.49
N ARG A 49 6.76 13.66 -8.15
CA ARG A 49 7.77 14.36 -8.96
C ARG A 49 9.03 14.68 -8.13
N THR A 50 8.82 15.26 -6.95
CA THR A 50 9.91 15.67 -6.06
C THR A 50 10.63 14.44 -5.49
N ALA A 51 9.90 13.40 -5.07
CA ALA A 51 10.49 12.17 -4.56
C ALA A 51 11.36 11.46 -5.61
N LEU A 52 10.87 11.34 -6.86
CA LEU A 52 11.65 10.80 -7.97
C LEU A 52 12.91 11.61 -8.25
N HIS A 53 12.80 12.95 -8.29
CA HIS A 53 13.95 13.84 -8.48
C HIS A 53 15.00 13.65 -7.37
N ASN A 54 14.58 13.53 -6.12
CA ASN A 54 15.49 13.40 -4.97
C ASN A 54 16.23 12.06 -4.93
N ILE A 55 15.68 11.01 -5.55
CA ILE A 55 16.41 9.75 -5.76
C ILE A 55 17.22 9.74 -7.08
N GLY A 56 17.39 10.90 -7.73
CA GLY A 56 18.20 11.07 -8.94
C GLY A 56 17.51 10.66 -10.23
N ILE A 57 16.18 10.53 -10.24
CA ILE A 57 15.39 10.20 -11.44
C ILE A 57 14.70 11.46 -11.94
N ALA A 58 15.21 11.99 -13.05
CA ALA A 58 14.58 13.12 -13.73
C ALA A 58 13.46 12.64 -14.66
N LEU A 59 12.28 13.22 -14.53
CA LEU A 59 11.19 12.97 -15.45
C LEU A 59 11.53 13.52 -16.84
N PRO A 60 11.27 12.76 -17.91
CA PRO A 60 11.59 13.21 -19.27
C PRO A 60 10.73 14.43 -19.65
N PRO A 61 11.24 15.33 -20.53
CA PRO A 61 10.47 16.47 -21.03
C PRO A 61 9.44 16.02 -22.07
N LYS A 62 8.53 15.18 -21.65
CA LYS A 62 7.47 14.55 -22.44
C LYS A 62 6.12 14.70 -21.75
N ARG A 63 5.05 14.33 -22.43
CA ARG A 63 3.73 14.21 -21.84
C ARG A 63 3.67 12.94 -21.00
N ILE A 64 3.45 13.09 -19.71
CA ILE A 64 3.20 12.00 -18.75
C ILE A 64 1.71 12.01 -18.45
N SER A 65 1.04 10.88 -18.63
CA SER A 65 -0.38 10.70 -18.34
C SER A 65 -0.56 9.54 -17.36
N VAL A 66 -1.21 9.79 -16.21
CA VAL A 66 -1.52 8.77 -15.22
C VAL A 66 -3.03 8.70 -15.05
N ASN A 67 -3.60 7.52 -15.30
CA ASN A 67 -5.03 7.27 -15.17
C ASN A 67 -5.32 6.33 -14.00
N PHE A 68 -6.38 6.63 -13.24
CA PHE A 68 -6.84 5.84 -12.10
C PHE A 68 -8.15 5.14 -12.46
N ALA A 69 -8.09 3.86 -12.68
CA ALA A 69 -9.24 3.02 -13.02
C ALA A 69 -9.72 2.17 -11.81
N PRO A 70 -11.02 1.89 -11.72
CA PRO A 70 -12.12 2.37 -12.54
C PRO A 70 -12.50 3.82 -12.22
N ALA A 71 -13.30 4.47 -13.05
CA ALA A 71 -13.70 5.89 -12.87
C ALA A 71 -15.03 6.05 -12.11
N ASP A 72 -15.66 4.97 -11.68
CA ASP A 72 -17.00 4.91 -11.09
C ASP A 72 -17.07 5.40 -9.64
N PHE A 73 -15.96 5.44 -8.90
CA PHE A 73 -15.88 5.98 -7.55
C PHE A 73 -14.75 7.01 -7.39
N ARG A 74 -14.94 7.93 -6.44
CA ARG A 74 -13.97 8.98 -6.14
C ARG A 74 -12.75 8.41 -5.40
N LYS A 75 -11.55 8.65 -5.94
CA LYS A 75 -10.28 8.32 -5.29
C LYS A 75 -9.92 9.44 -4.32
N CYS A 76 -9.70 9.08 -3.06
CA CYS A 76 -9.38 10.00 -1.97
C CYS A 76 -8.16 9.49 -1.19
N GLY A 77 -7.49 10.41 -0.45
CA GLY A 77 -6.36 10.11 0.40
C GLY A 77 -5.03 10.04 -0.35
N THR A 78 -3.98 9.70 0.40
CA THR A 78 -2.58 9.69 -0.07
C THR A 78 -2.05 8.28 -0.37
N PHE A 79 -2.94 7.29 -0.46
CA PHE A 79 -2.61 5.86 -0.62
C PHE A 79 -1.83 5.53 -1.89
N PHE A 80 -1.93 6.36 -2.91
CA PHE A 80 -1.54 6.06 -4.29
C PHE A 80 -0.15 6.54 -4.68
N ASP A 81 0.49 7.37 -3.86
CA ASP A 81 1.75 8.04 -4.23
C ASP A 81 2.82 7.03 -4.63
N LEU A 82 2.98 5.96 -3.85
CA LEU A 82 3.95 4.90 -4.13
C LEU A 82 3.66 4.20 -5.46
N ALA A 83 2.41 3.85 -5.70
CA ALA A 83 2.00 3.17 -6.93
C ALA A 83 2.13 4.07 -8.18
N VAL A 84 1.85 5.38 -8.04
CA VAL A 84 2.07 6.35 -9.12
C VAL A 84 3.55 6.46 -9.47
N ALA A 85 4.44 6.51 -8.45
CA ALA A 85 5.88 6.53 -8.68
C ALA A 85 6.35 5.27 -9.42
N VAL A 86 5.91 4.09 -8.98
CA VAL A 86 6.25 2.79 -9.61
C VAL A 86 5.70 2.71 -11.03
N ALA A 87 4.47 3.16 -11.28
CA ALA A 87 3.90 3.18 -12.63
C ALA A 87 4.71 4.07 -13.60
N ILE A 88 5.19 5.22 -13.12
CA ILE A 88 6.06 6.10 -13.90
C ILE A 88 7.43 5.44 -14.17
N LEU A 89 8.05 4.81 -13.16
CA LEU A 89 9.30 4.08 -13.31
C LEU A 89 9.18 2.96 -14.34
N LEU A 90 8.07 2.22 -14.33
CA LEU A 90 7.77 1.18 -15.30
C LEU A 90 7.55 1.76 -16.70
N ALA A 91 6.79 2.86 -16.84
CA ALA A 91 6.56 3.55 -18.11
C ALA A 91 7.86 4.16 -18.71
N MET A 92 8.84 4.48 -17.86
CA MET A 92 10.19 4.91 -18.26
C MET A 92 11.11 3.73 -18.63
N ASN A 93 10.66 2.48 -18.51
CA ASN A 93 11.46 1.26 -18.67
C ASN A 93 12.69 1.22 -17.73
N LEU A 94 12.59 1.80 -16.54
CA LEU A 94 13.64 1.80 -15.53
C LEU A 94 13.60 0.58 -14.61
N ILE A 95 12.46 -0.10 -14.57
CA ILE A 95 12.22 -1.33 -13.80
C ILE A 95 11.54 -2.37 -14.70
N PRO A 96 11.79 -3.67 -14.54
CA PRO A 96 11.11 -4.73 -15.27
C PRO A 96 9.69 -4.97 -14.76
N GLU A 97 8.77 -5.31 -15.66
CA GLU A 97 7.37 -5.59 -15.34
C GLU A 97 7.21 -6.81 -14.40
N THR A 98 8.14 -7.74 -14.44
CA THR A 98 8.10 -8.99 -13.66
C THR A 98 7.99 -8.77 -12.16
N TYR A 99 8.57 -7.69 -11.62
CA TYR A 99 8.52 -7.35 -10.20
C TYR A 99 7.26 -6.56 -9.81
N VAL A 100 6.50 -6.07 -10.80
CA VAL A 100 5.31 -5.23 -10.59
C VAL A 100 4.03 -6.02 -10.78
N LYS A 101 4.09 -7.08 -11.60
CA LYS A 101 2.94 -7.93 -11.91
C LYS A 101 2.37 -8.56 -10.64
N ASN A 102 1.03 -8.57 -10.52
CA ASN A 102 0.30 -9.09 -9.35
C ASN A 102 0.73 -8.51 -8.01
N THR A 103 1.28 -7.30 -8.01
CA THR A 103 1.79 -6.64 -6.80
C THR A 103 0.97 -5.39 -6.51
N LEU A 104 0.50 -5.27 -5.27
CA LEU A 104 -0.18 -4.11 -4.72
C LEU A 104 0.85 -3.15 -4.11
N PHE A 105 0.80 -1.88 -4.48
CA PHE A 105 1.67 -0.85 -3.92
C PHE A 105 0.84 0.16 -3.16
N ILE A 106 1.07 0.30 -1.85
CA ILE A 106 0.32 1.19 -0.98
C ILE A 106 1.28 1.99 -0.10
N GLY A 107 1.17 3.30 -0.11
CA GLY A 107 1.97 4.18 0.75
C GLY A 107 1.94 5.61 0.26
N GLU A 108 2.07 6.54 1.20
CA GLU A 108 2.29 7.95 0.92
C GLU A 108 3.78 8.19 0.70
N LEU A 109 4.13 9.12 -0.19
CA LEU A 109 5.51 9.57 -0.37
C LEU A 109 5.71 10.96 0.24
N SER A 110 6.72 11.07 1.08
CA SER A 110 7.25 12.38 1.46
C SER A 110 8.14 12.95 0.36
N LEU A 111 8.36 14.26 0.38
CA LEU A 111 9.17 14.93 -0.63
C LEU A 111 10.62 14.41 -0.71
N ASN A 112 11.16 13.94 0.40
CA ASN A 112 12.50 13.33 0.45
C ASN A 112 12.53 11.84 0.06
N GLY A 113 11.40 11.30 -0.44
CA GLY A 113 11.32 9.92 -0.91
C GLY A 113 11.11 8.85 0.15
N GLN A 114 10.84 9.22 1.42
CA GLN A 114 10.45 8.25 2.45
C GLN A 114 9.05 7.73 2.17
N ILE A 115 8.85 6.42 2.33
CA ILE A 115 7.53 5.79 2.25
C ILE A 115 6.90 5.89 3.63
N ARG A 116 5.76 6.58 3.70
CA ARG A 116 5.03 6.81 4.95
C ARG A 116 3.86 5.83 5.10
N PRO A 117 3.57 5.43 6.33
CA PRO A 117 2.46 4.56 6.61
C PRO A 117 1.12 5.22 6.29
N ILE A 118 0.17 4.39 5.95
CA ILE A 118 -1.24 4.77 5.76
C ILE A 118 -2.11 4.01 6.76
N SER A 119 -3.31 4.51 7.01
CA SER A 119 -4.27 3.84 7.88
C SER A 119 -5.16 2.89 7.09
N GLY A 120 -5.46 1.70 7.67
CA GLY A 120 -6.43 0.75 7.11
C GLY A 120 -5.91 -0.08 5.94
N VAL A 121 -4.69 -0.55 6.04
CA VAL A 121 -4.07 -1.46 5.06
C VAL A 121 -4.80 -2.80 4.99
N LEU A 122 -5.21 -3.35 6.13
CA LEU A 122 -5.84 -4.67 6.20
C LEU A 122 -7.05 -4.85 5.25
N PRO A 123 -8.09 -3.98 5.24
CA PRO A 123 -9.20 -4.15 4.32
C PRO A 123 -8.79 -4.04 2.84
N ILE A 124 -7.76 -3.26 2.52
CA ILE A 124 -7.24 -3.15 1.15
C ILE A 124 -6.55 -4.46 0.76
N VAL A 125 -5.70 -5.03 1.64
CA VAL A 125 -5.01 -6.30 1.41
C VAL A 125 -6.01 -7.46 1.26
N VAL A 126 -7.05 -7.51 2.10
CA VAL A 126 -8.13 -8.52 1.96
C VAL A 126 -8.80 -8.43 0.59
N SER A 127 -9.05 -7.21 0.09
CA SER A 127 -9.65 -7.02 -1.23
C SER A 127 -8.68 -7.36 -2.37
N ALA A 128 -7.38 -7.12 -2.19
CA ALA A 128 -6.34 -7.47 -3.14
C ALA A 128 -6.25 -9.00 -3.35
N VAL A 129 -6.24 -9.78 -2.26
CA VAL A 129 -6.26 -11.25 -2.34
C VAL A 129 -7.48 -11.75 -3.10
N LYS A 130 -8.66 -11.19 -2.85
CA LYS A 130 -9.89 -11.54 -3.59
C LYS A 130 -9.81 -11.20 -5.08
N SER A 131 -8.97 -10.23 -5.44
CA SER A 131 -8.72 -9.82 -6.83
C SER A 131 -7.58 -10.60 -7.50
N GLY A 132 -7.00 -11.61 -6.81
CA GLY A 132 -5.91 -12.42 -7.35
C GLY A 132 -4.53 -11.78 -7.26
N ILE A 133 -4.37 -10.76 -6.41
CA ILE A 133 -3.08 -10.13 -6.10
C ILE A 133 -2.48 -10.90 -4.92
N ASP A 134 -1.25 -11.34 -5.06
CA ASP A 134 -0.56 -12.22 -4.10
C ASP A 134 0.61 -11.56 -3.35
N ARG A 135 1.03 -10.38 -3.81
CA ARG A 135 2.10 -9.60 -3.17
C ARG A 135 1.65 -8.19 -2.83
N CYS A 136 2.12 -7.65 -1.70
CA CYS A 136 1.87 -6.29 -1.27
C CYS A 136 3.16 -5.59 -0.83
N ILE A 137 3.40 -4.38 -1.34
CA ILE A 137 4.50 -3.52 -0.93
C ILE A 137 3.93 -2.34 -0.16
N VAL A 138 4.39 -2.18 1.10
CA VAL A 138 3.89 -1.20 2.06
C VAL A 138 5.03 -0.47 2.76
N ALA A 139 4.70 0.59 3.50
CA ALA A 139 5.63 1.19 4.47
C ALA A 139 5.98 0.17 5.57
N LYS A 140 7.16 0.31 6.16
CA LYS A 140 7.65 -0.59 7.21
C LYS A 140 6.68 -0.69 8.40
N GLU A 141 6.07 0.41 8.78
CA GLU A 141 5.13 0.50 9.90
C GLU A 141 3.78 -0.19 9.62
N ASN A 142 3.50 -0.49 8.36
CA ASN A 142 2.27 -1.19 7.96
C ASN A 142 2.41 -2.72 7.83
N ILE A 143 3.62 -3.26 8.03
CA ILE A 143 3.90 -4.70 7.87
C ILE A 143 2.95 -5.53 8.75
N GLU A 144 2.88 -5.23 10.04
CA GLU A 144 2.09 -6.00 11.00
C GLU A 144 0.61 -6.06 10.60
N GLU A 145 0.04 -4.91 10.16
CA GLU A 145 -1.35 -4.86 9.71
C GLU A 145 -1.56 -5.65 8.40
N ALA A 146 -0.65 -5.56 7.45
CA ALA A 146 -0.74 -6.27 6.18
C ALA A 146 -0.55 -7.79 6.32
N ALA A 147 0.35 -8.22 7.22
CA ALA A 147 0.69 -9.61 7.46
C ALA A 147 -0.40 -10.44 8.14
N PHE A 148 -1.50 -9.81 8.62
CA PHE A 148 -2.67 -10.54 9.10
C PHE A 148 -3.39 -11.37 8.03
N VAL A 149 -3.03 -11.20 6.76
CA VAL A 149 -3.63 -11.93 5.64
C VAL A 149 -2.64 -12.97 5.12
N ASP A 150 -2.78 -14.21 5.57
CA ASP A 150 -1.83 -15.32 5.30
C ASP A 150 -1.56 -15.58 3.81
N GLN A 151 -2.51 -15.23 2.93
CA GLN A 151 -2.37 -15.45 1.48
C GLN A 151 -1.59 -14.31 0.78
N MET A 152 -1.16 -13.28 1.50
CA MET A 152 -0.46 -12.12 0.95
C MET A 152 1.03 -12.18 1.30
N GLU A 153 1.89 -12.17 0.30
CA GLU A 153 3.31 -11.91 0.50
C GLU A 153 3.50 -10.41 0.78
N VAL A 154 3.92 -10.05 1.98
CA VAL A 154 4.12 -8.64 2.38
C VAL A 154 5.59 -8.29 2.38
N VAL A 155 5.95 -7.25 1.62
CA VAL A 155 7.30 -6.70 1.57
C VAL A 155 7.24 -5.21 1.93
N SER A 156 8.24 -4.72 2.64
CA SER A 156 8.28 -3.30 3.03
C SER A 156 9.62 -2.64 2.71
N PHE A 157 9.53 -1.34 2.48
CA PHE A 157 10.69 -0.49 2.26
C PHE A 157 10.52 0.81 3.05
N GLN A 158 11.64 1.40 3.48
CA GLN A 158 11.64 2.70 4.16
C GLN A 158 11.61 3.86 3.16
N SER A 159 12.18 3.66 1.97
CA SER A 159 12.29 4.72 0.98
C SER A 159 12.00 4.22 -0.44
N LEU A 160 11.62 5.16 -1.29
CA LEU A 160 11.46 4.94 -2.74
C LEU A 160 12.79 4.54 -3.40
N GLU A 161 13.91 4.96 -2.85
CA GLU A 161 15.25 4.60 -3.34
C GLU A 161 15.55 3.12 -3.11
N GLU A 162 15.29 2.60 -1.90
CA GLU A 162 15.41 1.18 -1.59
C GLU A 162 14.50 0.34 -2.48
N LEU A 163 13.24 0.74 -2.61
CA LEU A 163 12.28 0.08 -3.49
C LEU A 163 12.73 0.10 -4.94
N TYR A 164 13.21 1.23 -5.45
CA TYR A 164 13.70 1.34 -6.82
C TYR A 164 14.90 0.43 -7.08
N SER A 165 15.86 0.41 -6.15
CA SER A 165 17.02 -0.48 -6.24
C SER A 165 16.60 -1.94 -6.28
N TYR A 166 15.65 -2.33 -5.43
CA TYR A 166 15.08 -3.68 -5.41
C TYR A 166 14.36 -4.02 -6.72
N LEU A 167 13.46 -3.15 -7.19
CA LEU A 167 12.70 -3.40 -8.42
C LEU A 167 13.59 -3.43 -9.67
N ARG A 168 14.73 -2.77 -9.64
CA ARG A 168 15.67 -2.72 -10.78
C ARG A 168 16.65 -3.89 -10.80
N HIS A 169 17.17 -4.30 -9.63
CA HIS A 169 18.32 -5.20 -9.52
C HIS A 169 18.00 -6.49 -8.78
N GLY A 170 16.87 -6.61 -8.07
CA GLY A 170 16.54 -7.72 -7.17
C GLY A 170 17.29 -7.67 -5.83
N TYR A 171 18.01 -6.58 -5.55
CA TYR A 171 18.72 -6.35 -4.30
C TYR A 171 18.80 -4.85 -3.97
N ILE A 172 19.07 -4.53 -2.70
CA ILE A 172 19.19 -3.15 -2.23
C ILE A 172 20.67 -2.74 -2.27
N VAL A 173 20.97 -1.58 -2.88
CA VAL A 173 22.30 -0.97 -2.89
C VAL A 173 22.29 0.23 -1.96
N ASP A 174 23.15 0.24 -0.95
CA ASP A 174 23.40 1.45 -0.17
C ASP A 174 24.26 2.42 -0.98
N ARG A 175 23.72 3.58 -1.33
CA ARG A 175 24.42 4.61 -2.13
C ARG A 175 25.59 5.24 -1.40
N HIS A 176 25.62 5.24 -0.06
CA HIS A 176 26.67 5.88 0.72
C HIS A 176 27.89 5.00 0.87
N SER A 177 27.70 3.68 1.01
CA SER A 177 28.80 2.72 1.14
C SER A 177 29.17 2.04 -0.18
N GLY A 178 28.27 2.04 -1.17
CA GLY A 178 28.42 1.23 -2.39
C GLY A 178 28.32 -0.28 -2.13
N GLU A 179 28.06 -0.67 -0.89
CA GLU A 179 27.89 -2.06 -0.52
C GLU A 179 26.52 -2.57 -0.93
N ILE A 180 26.50 -3.73 -1.55
CA ILE A 180 25.28 -4.47 -1.84
C ILE A 180 24.83 -5.06 -0.51
N THR A 181 23.80 -4.48 0.08
CA THR A 181 23.10 -5.14 1.17
C THR A 181 22.32 -6.29 0.53
N GLN A 182 22.97 -7.46 0.43
CA GLN A 182 22.24 -8.68 0.11
C GLN A 182 21.28 -8.94 1.28
N GLN A 183 20.09 -8.37 1.20
CA GLN A 183 18.99 -9.02 1.88
C GLN A 183 18.81 -10.36 1.15
N LYS A 184 19.20 -11.43 1.83
CA LYS A 184 18.85 -12.78 1.38
C LYS A 184 17.36 -12.79 1.09
N GLU A 185 16.92 -13.53 0.06
CA GLU A 185 15.49 -13.71 -0.23
C GLU A 185 14.63 -14.01 1.02
N ALA A 186 15.24 -14.53 2.10
CA ALA A 186 14.61 -14.76 3.39
C ALA A 186 14.34 -13.49 4.21
N ASP A 187 15.11 -12.38 4.01
CA ASP A 187 14.93 -11.11 4.74
C ASP A 187 14.10 -10.10 3.94
N ILE A 188 14.08 -10.26 2.60
CA ILE A 188 13.15 -9.52 1.71
C ILE A 188 11.75 -10.15 1.77
N ARG A 189 11.68 -11.43 1.98
CA ARG A 189 10.50 -12.08 2.51
C ARG A 189 10.39 -11.66 3.98
N GLY A 190 9.91 -10.46 4.22
CA GLY A 190 9.14 -10.14 5.40
C GLY A 190 7.86 -11.00 5.37
N ILE A 191 8.03 -12.29 5.14
CA ILE A 191 7.12 -13.28 5.67
C ILE A 191 7.38 -13.16 7.16
N VAL A 192 6.73 -12.20 7.80
CA VAL A 192 6.29 -12.42 9.14
C VAL A 192 5.27 -13.57 8.97
N ARG A 193 5.77 -14.80 8.85
CA ARG A 193 5.04 -15.91 9.44
C ARG A 193 4.91 -15.43 10.86
N VAL A 194 3.70 -15.03 11.22
CA VAL A 194 3.32 -14.85 12.61
C VAL A 194 3.79 -16.15 13.24
N ASP A 195 4.92 -16.07 13.93
CA ASP A 195 5.47 -17.23 14.63
C ASP A 195 4.31 -17.68 15.50
N GLU A 196 4.00 -18.98 15.52
CA GLU A 196 2.90 -19.50 16.34
C GLU A 196 3.06 -19.03 17.81
N SER A 197 4.29 -18.62 18.20
CA SER A 197 4.57 -17.95 19.49
C SER A 197 3.86 -16.59 19.69
N ILE A 198 3.47 -15.86 18.61
CA ILE A 198 2.71 -14.61 18.75
C ILE A 198 1.22 -14.91 18.97
N THR A 199 0.73 -16.03 18.41
CA THR A 199 -0.63 -16.50 18.69
C THR A 199 -0.77 -16.98 20.12
N ASP A 200 0.26 -17.60 20.72
CA ASP A 200 0.26 -18.00 22.12
C ASP A 200 0.36 -16.80 23.07
N ASN A 201 1.13 -15.76 22.74
CA ASN A 201 1.17 -14.53 23.55
C ASN A 201 -0.10 -13.68 23.39
N ALA A 202 -0.76 -13.69 22.25
CA ALA A 202 -2.07 -13.07 22.07
C ALA A 202 -3.17 -13.86 22.81
N ALA A 203 -3.03 -15.19 22.89
CA ALA A 203 -3.94 -16.05 23.68
C ALA A 203 -3.73 -15.89 25.18
N LEU A 204 -2.51 -15.64 25.66
CA LEU A 204 -2.20 -15.45 27.07
C LEU A 204 -2.75 -14.14 27.66
N ASN A 205 -2.95 -13.11 26.86
CA ASN A 205 -3.57 -11.86 27.28
C ASN A 205 -5.11 -11.86 27.20
N LEU A 206 -5.75 -12.91 26.71
CA LEU A 206 -7.21 -13.05 26.70
C LEU A 206 -7.82 -13.19 28.11
N GLY A 207 -7.00 -13.48 29.12
CA GLY A 207 -7.46 -13.60 30.51
C GLY A 207 -7.90 -12.27 31.15
N GLU A 208 -7.37 -11.13 30.71
CA GLU A 208 -7.74 -9.81 31.24
C GLU A 208 -8.95 -9.18 30.50
N TRP A 209 -9.41 -9.78 29.40
CA TRP A 209 -10.48 -9.27 28.57
C TRP A 209 -11.89 -9.67 29.04
N ASN A 210 -12.02 -10.39 30.14
CA ASN A 210 -13.31 -10.80 30.72
C ASN A 210 -14.14 -9.63 31.31
N GLN A 211 -13.67 -8.39 31.22
CA GLN A 211 -14.41 -7.18 31.61
C GLN A 211 -14.89 -6.32 30.43
N ILE A 212 -14.84 -6.82 29.20
CA ILE A 212 -15.48 -6.11 28.10
C ILE A 212 -16.99 -6.24 28.26
N THR A 213 -17.65 -5.14 28.61
CA THR A 213 -19.11 -5.03 28.64
C THR A 213 -19.67 -5.51 27.29
N ASP A 214 -20.55 -6.51 27.36
CA ASP A 214 -21.20 -7.05 26.18
C ASP A 214 -22.00 -5.93 25.47
N PHE A 215 -21.92 -5.87 24.15
CA PHE A 215 -22.74 -4.96 23.33
C PHE A 215 -24.25 -5.08 23.59
N SER A 216 -24.70 -6.19 24.21
CA SER A 216 -26.07 -6.37 24.68
C SER A 216 -26.49 -5.33 25.73
N GLU A 217 -25.53 -4.83 26.55
CA GLU A 217 -25.76 -3.87 27.64
C GLU A 217 -25.92 -2.42 27.14
N VAL A 218 -25.50 -2.11 25.91
CA VAL A 218 -25.68 -0.78 25.31
C VAL A 218 -27.16 -0.54 25.01
N LYS A 219 -27.77 0.41 25.68
CA LYS A 219 -29.19 0.78 25.44
C LYS A 219 -29.33 1.52 24.09
N GLY A 220 -30.26 1.06 23.24
CA GLY A 220 -30.52 1.66 21.92
C GLY A 220 -29.66 1.07 20.77
N GLN A 221 -29.60 1.79 19.66
CA GLN A 221 -28.81 1.48 18.45
C GLN A 221 -29.00 0.06 17.88
N SER A 222 -30.24 -0.38 17.70
CA SER A 222 -30.59 -1.73 17.24
C SER A 222 -29.95 -2.11 15.89
N MET A 223 -29.72 -1.16 14.99
CA MET A 223 -29.03 -1.39 13.72
C MET A 223 -27.52 -1.66 13.91
N ALA A 224 -26.84 -0.90 14.76
CA ALA A 224 -25.43 -1.11 15.09
C ALA A 224 -25.22 -2.45 15.78
N LYS A 225 -26.16 -2.87 16.67
CA LYS A 225 -26.14 -4.19 17.31
C LYS A 225 -26.34 -5.33 16.33
N ARG A 226 -27.16 -5.18 15.29
CA ARG A 226 -27.32 -6.18 14.24
C ARG A 226 -26.06 -6.29 13.38
N ALA A 227 -25.44 -5.17 13.06
CA ALA A 227 -24.18 -5.15 12.31
C ALA A 227 -23.04 -5.81 13.09
N SER A 228 -22.92 -5.57 14.41
CA SER A 228 -21.87 -6.16 15.25
C SER A 228 -21.99 -7.67 15.45
N LYS A 229 -23.18 -8.26 15.26
CA LYS A 229 -23.39 -9.73 15.31
C LYS A 229 -22.85 -10.47 14.10
N SER A 230 -22.50 -9.76 13.03
CA SER A 230 -21.78 -10.36 11.89
C SER A 230 -20.35 -10.68 12.32
N LYS A 231 -19.91 -11.94 12.18
CA LYS A 231 -18.54 -12.38 12.49
C LYS A 231 -17.47 -11.50 11.82
N LYS A 232 -17.78 -10.97 10.64
CA LYS A 232 -16.91 -10.10 9.85
C LYS A 232 -16.71 -8.72 10.48
N LEU A 233 -17.72 -8.16 11.13
CA LEU A 233 -17.68 -6.86 11.80
C LEU A 233 -17.08 -6.95 13.21
N GLN A 234 -17.27 -8.06 13.93
CA GLN A 234 -16.63 -8.28 15.24
C GLN A 234 -15.10 -8.25 15.11
N PHE A 235 -14.56 -8.79 14.03
CA PHE A 235 -13.13 -8.78 13.76
C PHE A 235 -12.60 -7.35 13.46
N LEU A 236 -13.32 -6.57 12.66
CA LEU A 236 -12.96 -5.18 12.32
C LEU A 236 -13.08 -4.22 13.52
N PHE A 237 -14.07 -4.43 14.39
CA PHE A 237 -14.20 -3.65 15.62
C PHE A 237 -13.07 -3.94 16.62
N ARG A 238 -12.60 -5.18 16.73
CA ARG A 238 -11.42 -5.52 17.54
C ARG A 238 -10.17 -4.75 17.11
N LEU A 239 -9.93 -4.61 15.82
CA LEU A 239 -8.78 -3.90 15.28
C LEU A 239 -8.83 -2.38 15.46
N LYS A 240 -10.02 -1.76 15.43
CA LYS A 240 -10.18 -0.30 15.50
C LYS A 240 -9.99 0.25 16.94
N TYR A 241 -10.20 -0.53 17.97
CA TYR A 241 -10.09 -0.11 19.37
C TYR A 241 -8.76 -0.51 20.03
N TRP A 242 -7.85 -1.11 19.30
CA TRP A 242 -6.54 -1.51 19.84
C TRP A 242 -5.45 -0.41 19.72
N LYS A 243 -5.81 0.80 19.32
CA LYS A 243 -4.89 1.95 19.20
C LYS A 243 -5.26 3.10 20.15
N PHE A 244 -5.62 2.80 21.40
CA PHE A 244 -5.63 3.80 22.48
C PHE A 244 -5.02 3.21 23.74
#